data_5f56aae5b533302139e64be119a65b0a
#
_entry.id   5f56aae5b533302139e64be119a65b0a
#
_cell.length_a   1.000
_cell.length_b   1.000
_cell.length_c   1.000
_cell.angle_alpha   90.00
_cell.angle_beta   90.00
_cell.angle_gamma   90.00
#
_symmetry.space_group_name_H-M   'P 1'
#
loop_
_entity.id
_entity.type
_entity.pdbx_description
1 polymer ?
#
loop_
_entity_poly.entity_id
_entity_poly.type
_entity_poly.pdbx_seq_one_letter_code
_entity_poly.pdbx_strand_id
1 'polypeptide(L)'
;PDRDASRGARRAGGREHKARGGRPGGDVNSAPGSASKLAARYRRYEHAKRERGLTGLVPGVLELAQLAKSYGIGCTVDAEGADRLELSLDIIEQVFGDASLAGWDGFGVVVQAYQKRTPYTIDHLADMARRAGRRLQVRLVKGAYWDAEIKRAQIEGSPGYPVFTRKQNTDVSYLACAKRLFTHADAIYPMFATHNAHTIAAVRSIANGGVYEHQKLHGMGDDLYAEVVPADRLGLPCRVYAPVGSHEDLLPYLVRRLLENGANSSFVNRITGEDVSIDDLIRDPVEAVSSFASIPHPKIPLPVNLLRSQNHDRNNSMGI
;
A
#
# COMPACT_ATOMS: atom_id res chain seq x y z
N PRO A 1 -17.61 2.02 -25.27
CA PRO A 1 -16.78 2.83 -24.42
C PRO A 1 -15.84 1.99 -23.57
N ASP A 2 -14.95 1.17 -24.08
CA ASP A 2 -13.97 0.45 -23.25
C ASP A 2 -12.76 -0.06 -24.06
N ARG A 3 -12.33 0.74 -25.02
CA ARG A 3 -11.11 0.43 -25.77
C ARG A 3 -9.80 0.88 -25.10
N ASP A 4 -9.88 1.55 -23.93
CA ASP A 4 -8.71 2.18 -23.32
C ASP A 4 -7.98 1.32 -22.28
N ALA A 5 -8.64 0.38 -21.62
CA ALA A 5 -7.97 -0.51 -20.65
C ALA A 5 -6.97 -1.46 -21.35
N SER A 6 -7.30 -1.92 -22.57
CA SER A 6 -6.38 -2.75 -23.37
C SER A 6 -5.20 -1.97 -23.97
N ARG A 7 -5.35 -0.64 -24.17
CA ARG A 7 -4.27 0.22 -24.65
C ARG A 7 -3.27 0.58 -23.58
N GLY A 8 -3.71 0.71 -22.30
CA GLY A 8 -2.82 0.96 -21.16
C GLY A 8 -1.80 -0.15 -20.95
N ALA A 9 -2.23 -1.41 -21.04
CA ALA A 9 -1.35 -2.56 -20.93
C ALA A 9 -0.30 -2.65 -22.05
N ARG A 10 -0.57 -2.07 -23.24
CA ARG A 10 0.36 -2.08 -24.37
C ARG A 10 1.36 -0.92 -24.39
N ARG A 11 1.10 0.19 -23.67
CA ARG A 11 1.98 1.37 -23.66
C ARG A 11 2.99 1.41 -22.50
N ALA A 12 2.83 0.58 -21.47
CA ALA A 12 3.80 0.45 -20.38
C ALA A 12 5.11 -0.25 -20.81
N GLY A 13 5.24 -0.65 -22.06
CA GLY A 13 6.42 -1.29 -22.67
C GLY A 13 7.38 -0.32 -23.35
N GLY A 14 7.76 0.79 -22.71
CA GLY A 14 8.82 1.70 -23.17
C GLY A 14 10.20 1.19 -22.77
N ARG A 15 10.91 0.72 -23.74
CA ARG A 15 12.38 0.48 -23.88
C ARG A 15 13.20 0.42 -22.59
N GLU A 16 13.63 -0.78 -22.31
CA GLU A 16 14.78 -1.30 -21.57
C GLU A 16 14.35 -2.35 -20.55
N HIS A 17 14.58 -3.51 -20.85
CA HIS A 17 14.16 -4.85 -20.48
C HIS A 17 12.90 -5.27 -21.25
N LYS A 18 13.09 -6.17 -22.21
CA LYS A 18 12.00 -6.99 -22.74
C LYS A 18 11.36 -7.69 -21.53
N ALA A 19 10.39 -7.06 -20.90
CA ALA A 19 9.44 -7.76 -20.07
C ALA A 19 8.92 -8.87 -20.95
N ARG A 20 9.33 -10.11 -20.69
CA ARG A 20 8.74 -11.27 -21.35
C ARG A 20 7.28 -11.19 -21.01
N GLY A 21 6.45 -10.80 -21.97
CA GLY A 21 5.01 -10.74 -21.77
C GLY A 21 4.59 -12.03 -21.09
N GLY A 22 3.73 -11.91 -20.05
CA GLY A 22 3.23 -13.09 -19.37
C GLY A 22 2.76 -14.10 -20.41
N ARG A 23 3.20 -15.33 -20.27
CA ARG A 23 2.63 -16.44 -21.04
C ARG A 23 1.57 -17.07 -20.18
N PRO A 24 0.41 -17.46 -20.73
CA PRO A 24 -0.53 -18.29 -20.00
C PRO A 24 0.20 -19.49 -19.37
N GLY A 25 0.11 -19.65 -18.04
CA GLY A 25 0.83 -20.70 -17.30
C GLY A 25 2.29 -20.38 -16.92
N GLY A 26 2.81 -19.16 -17.20
CA GLY A 26 4.10 -18.68 -16.69
C GLY A 26 4.02 -18.20 -15.24
N ASP A 27 5.20 -18.01 -14.60
CA ASP A 27 5.27 -17.42 -13.26
C ASP A 27 4.80 -15.96 -13.28
N VAL A 28 3.62 -15.72 -12.71
CA VAL A 28 2.98 -14.41 -12.64
C VAL A 28 3.80 -13.39 -11.82
N ASN A 29 4.67 -13.84 -10.92
CA ASN A 29 5.53 -12.97 -10.13
C ASN A 29 6.67 -12.37 -10.97
N SER A 30 7.02 -13.01 -12.09
CA SER A 30 8.00 -12.50 -13.04
C SER A 30 7.36 -11.69 -14.18
N ALA A 31 6.02 -11.66 -14.27
CA ALA A 31 5.27 -10.95 -15.31
C ALA A 31 4.97 -9.50 -14.90
N PRO A 32 4.70 -8.59 -15.86
CA PRO A 32 4.15 -7.28 -15.54
C PRO A 32 2.80 -7.40 -14.84
N GLY A 33 2.37 -6.33 -14.17
CA GLY A 33 1.07 -6.28 -13.51
C GLY A 33 0.37 -4.95 -13.72
N SER A 34 -0.92 -4.94 -13.49
CA SER A 34 -1.76 -3.74 -13.46
C SER A 34 -2.26 -3.50 -12.04
N ALA A 35 -2.44 -2.24 -11.66
CA ALA A 35 -3.05 -1.88 -10.38
C ALA A 35 -4.14 -0.82 -10.60
N SER A 36 -5.21 -0.92 -9.82
CA SER A 36 -6.35 0.00 -9.93
C SER A 36 -6.93 0.35 -8.57
N LYS A 37 -7.46 1.57 -8.45
CA LYS A 37 -8.25 2.01 -7.30
C LYS A 37 -9.73 1.78 -7.55
N LEU A 38 -10.45 1.29 -6.53
CA LEU A 38 -11.88 1.06 -6.62
C LEU A 38 -12.66 2.36 -6.83
N ALA A 39 -12.26 3.46 -6.16
CA ALA A 39 -12.87 4.77 -6.32
C ALA A 39 -12.77 5.36 -7.74
N ALA A 40 -11.74 4.99 -8.51
CA ALA A 40 -11.61 5.40 -9.89
C ALA A 40 -12.67 4.75 -10.81
N ARG A 41 -13.27 3.64 -10.37
CA ARG A 41 -14.26 2.88 -11.12
C ARG A 41 -15.69 3.17 -10.71
N TYR A 42 -15.91 3.62 -9.48
CA TYR A 42 -17.24 3.89 -8.95
C TYR A 42 -17.24 5.16 -8.09
N ARG A 43 -17.93 6.22 -8.57
CA ARG A 43 -17.93 7.56 -7.94
C ARG A 43 -18.47 7.60 -6.52
N ARG A 44 -19.36 6.66 -6.15
CA ARG A 44 -20.01 6.60 -4.83
C ARG A 44 -19.49 5.42 -4.01
N TYR A 45 -18.18 5.22 -4.04
CA TYR A 45 -17.49 4.21 -3.26
C TYR A 45 -17.38 4.63 -1.79
N GLU A 46 -18.44 4.38 -1.04
CA GLU A 46 -18.63 4.77 0.37
C GLU A 46 -19.23 3.60 1.15
N HIS A 47 -18.80 3.39 2.40
CA HIS A 47 -19.31 2.32 3.26
C HIS A 47 -20.84 2.42 3.46
N ALA A 48 -21.38 3.63 3.62
CA ALA A 48 -22.84 3.87 3.76
C ALA A 48 -23.66 3.36 2.56
N LYS A 49 -23.02 3.06 1.44
CA LYS A 49 -23.65 2.52 0.20
C LYS A 49 -23.08 1.16 -0.18
N ARG A 50 -22.75 0.36 0.84
CA ARG A 50 -22.04 -0.93 0.69
C ARG A 50 -22.66 -1.83 -0.38
N GLU A 51 -23.96 -2.12 -0.33
CA GLU A 51 -24.61 -3.01 -1.29
C GLU A 51 -24.53 -2.53 -2.73
N ARG A 52 -24.74 -1.23 -2.95
CA ARG A 52 -24.58 -0.63 -4.28
C ARG A 52 -23.12 -0.65 -4.74
N GLY A 53 -22.17 -0.48 -3.80
CA GLY A 53 -20.75 -0.59 -4.05
C GLY A 53 -20.38 -2.01 -4.49
N LEU A 54 -20.86 -3.03 -3.79
CA LEU A 54 -20.62 -4.44 -4.13
C LEU A 54 -21.21 -4.78 -5.51
N THR A 55 -22.48 -4.49 -5.73
CA THR A 55 -23.16 -4.77 -7.00
C THR A 55 -22.50 -4.07 -8.18
N GLY A 56 -22.01 -2.82 -7.99
CA GLY A 56 -21.40 -2.04 -9.05
C GLY A 56 -19.93 -2.34 -9.32
N LEU A 57 -19.16 -2.77 -8.31
CA LEU A 57 -17.71 -2.94 -8.44
C LEU A 57 -17.27 -4.39 -8.63
N VAL A 58 -17.90 -5.34 -7.96
CA VAL A 58 -17.48 -6.74 -8.02
C VAL A 58 -17.44 -7.28 -9.44
N PRO A 59 -18.46 -7.10 -10.31
CA PRO A 59 -18.40 -7.59 -11.68
C PRO A 59 -17.26 -7.00 -12.49
N GLY A 60 -17.06 -5.68 -12.40
CA GLY A 60 -16.01 -5.00 -13.17
C GLY A 60 -14.59 -5.31 -12.68
N VAL A 61 -14.40 -5.53 -11.37
CA VAL A 61 -13.09 -5.96 -10.82
C VAL A 61 -12.82 -7.42 -11.19
N LEU A 62 -13.85 -8.28 -11.16
CA LEU A 62 -13.74 -9.67 -11.57
C LEU A 62 -13.36 -9.78 -13.06
N GLU A 63 -14.03 -9.04 -13.94
CA GLU A 63 -13.70 -9.00 -15.37
C GLU A 63 -12.25 -8.63 -15.62
N LEU A 64 -11.73 -7.62 -14.90
CA LEU A 64 -10.31 -7.24 -14.99
C LEU A 64 -9.37 -8.34 -14.51
N ALA A 65 -9.71 -9.00 -13.41
CA ALA A 65 -8.92 -10.09 -12.87
C ALA A 65 -8.89 -11.28 -13.84
N GLN A 66 -10.04 -11.62 -14.46
CA GLN A 66 -10.13 -12.64 -15.49
C GLN A 66 -9.31 -12.28 -16.73
N LEU A 67 -9.36 -11.02 -17.16
CA LEU A 67 -8.55 -10.53 -18.26
C LEU A 67 -7.05 -10.62 -17.94
N ALA A 68 -6.64 -10.18 -16.75
CA ALA A 68 -5.25 -10.29 -16.30
C ALA A 68 -4.78 -11.75 -16.24
N LYS A 69 -5.61 -12.65 -15.73
CA LYS A 69 -5.36 -14.09 -15.73
C LYS A 69 -5.16 -14.62 -17.15
N SER A 70 -6.00 -14.25 -18.10
CA SER A 70 -5.90 -14.70 -19.50
C SER A 70 -4.59 -14.27 -20.18
N TYR A 71 -4.01 -13.15 -19.72
CA TYR A 71 -2.70 -12.66 -20.20
C TYR A 71 -1.52 -13.12 -19.34
N GLY A 72 -1.75 -13.87 -18.26
CA GLY A 72 -0.70 -14.30 -17.33
C GLY A 72 0.01 -13.15 -16.63
N ILE A 73 -0.70 -12.05 -16.32
CA ILE A 73 -0.18 -10.86 -15.62
C ILE A 73 -0.85 -10.68 -14.27
N GLY A 74 -0.22 -9.92 -13.35
CA GLY A 74 -0.80 -9.57 -12.06
C GLY A 74 -1.90 -8.49 -12.16
N CYS A 75 -2.89 -8.54 -11.24
CA CYS A 75 -3.91 -7.52 -11.08
C CYS A 75 -4.04 -7.15 -9.61
N THR A 76 -3.71 -5.91 -9.24
CA THR A 76 -3.68 -5.45 -7.85
C THR A 76 -4.74 -4.40 -7.58
N VAL A 77 -5.46 -4.55 -6.46
CA VAL A 77 -6.36 -3.51 -5.91
C VAL A 77 -5.55 -2.61 -4.98
N ASP A 78 -5.44 -1.33 -5.35
CA ASP A 78 -4.73 -0.33 -4.56
C ASP A 78 -5.53 0.06 -3.30
N ALA A 79 -4.81 0.30 -2.19
CA ALA A 79 -5.42 0.82 -0.96
C ALA A 79 -5.86 2.28 -1.12
N GLU A 80 -6.93 2.62 -0.39
CA GLU A 80 -7.49 3.97 -0.31
C GLU A 80 -7.61 4.42 1.16
N GLY A 81 -8.53 5.34 1.47
CA GLY A 81 -8.76 5.81 2.82
C GLY A 81 -9.15 4.72 3.81
N ALA A 82 -8.85 4.94 5.09
CA ALA A 82 -9.14 3.97 6.14
C ALA A 82 -10.64 3.64 6.27
N ASP A 83 -11.51 4.61 5.97
CA ASP A 83 -12.98 4.48 5.94
C ASP A 83 -13.48 3.48 4.89
N ARG A 84 -12.67 3.21 3.86
CA ARG A 84 -13.03 2.33 2.73
C ARG A 84 -12.48 0.91 2.86
N LEU A 85 -11.64 0.65 3.86
CA LEU A 85 -10.95 -0.64 3.97
C LEU A 85 -11.92 -1.82 4.05
N GLU A 86 -12.95 -1.72 4.88
CA GLU A 86 -13.92 -2.82 5.05
C GLU A 86 -14.67 -3.13 3.77
N LEU A 87 -15.17 -2.09 3.08
CA LEU A 87 -15.82 -2.27 1.79
C LEU A 87 -14.86 -2.81 0.73
N SER A 88 -13.58 -2.38 0.77
CA SER A 88 -12.55 -2.96 -0.10
C SER A 88 -12.35 -4.44 0.14
N LEU A 89 -12.27 -4.85 1.40
CA LEU A 89 -12.10 -6.26 1.79
C LEU A 89 -13.29 -7.11 1.34
N ASP A 90 -14.51 -6.59 1.49
CA ASP A 90 -15.73 -7.27 1.02
C ASP A 90 -15.72 -7.54 -0.51
N ILE A 91 -15.27 -6.54 -1.28
CA ILE A 91 -15.15 -6.66 -2.74
C ILE A 91 -14.03 -7.64 -3.11
N ILE A 92 -12.87 -7.50 -2.45
CA ILE A 92 -11.71 -8.36 -2.66
C ILE A 92 -12.06 -9.82 -2.36
N GLU A 93 -12.77 -10.11 -1.26
CA GLU A 93 -13.14 -11.46 -0.87
C GLU A 93 -14.07 -12.11 -1.91
N GLN A 94 -15.07 -11.38 -2.40
CA GLN A 94 -15.98 -11.88 -3.42
C GLN A 94 -15.26 -12.15 -4.74
N VAL A 95 -14.41 -11.23 -5.20
CA VAL A 95 -13.65 -11.39 -6.44
C VAL A 95 -12.62 -12.52 -6.29
N PHE A 96 -11.84 -12.51 -5.21
CA PHE A 96 -10.80 -13.51 -5.00
C PHE A 96 -11.37 -14.91 -4.81
N GLY A 97 -12.56 -15.05 -4.23
CA GLY A 97 -13.25 -16.32 -4.05
C GLY A 97 -13.89 -16.89 -5.33
N ASP A 98 -13.93 -16.13 -6.42
CA ASP A 98 -14.58 -16.58 -7.66
C ASP A 98 -13.81 -17.73 -8.32
N ALA A 99 -14.57 -18.78 -8.70
CA ALA A 99 -14.02 -20.01 -9.29
C ALA A 99 -13.31 -19.79 -10.62
N SER A 100 -13.68 -18.74 -11.37
CA SER A 100 -13.03 -18.42 -12.65
C SER A 100 -11.57 -18.01 -12.49
N LEU A 101 -11.16 -17.61 -11.27
CA LEU A 101 -9.78 -17.25 -10.95
C LEU A 101 -8.96 -18.42 -10.38
N ALA A 102 -9.52 -19.62 -10.28
CA ALA A 102 -8.82 -20.80 -9.73
C ALA A 102 -7.49 -21.06 -10.45
N GLY A 103 -6.46 -21.43 -9.67
CA GLY A 103 -5.13 -21.75 -10.19
C GLY A 103 -4.30 -20.53 -10.67
N TRP A 104 -4.72 -19.30 -10.33
CA TRP A 104 -3.98 -18.10 -10.68
C TRP A 104 -3.65 -17.26 -9.43
N ASP A 105 -2.36 -17.09 -9.15
CA ASP A 105 -1.81 -16.37 -7.99
C ASP A 105 -1.47 -14.91 -8.27
N GLY A 106 -2.00 -14.34 -9.36
CA GLY A 106 -1.70 -12.96 -9.79
C GLY A 106 -2.63 -11.90 -9.21
N PHE A 107 -3.63 -12.27 -8.39
CA PHE A 107 -4.45 -11.27 -7.71
C PHE A 107 -3.70 -10.67 -6.54
N GLY A 108 -3.75 -9.34 -6.43
CA GLY A 108 -3.00 -8.62 -5.42
C GLY A 108 -3.82 -7.53 -4.73
N VAL A 109 -3.37 -7.19 -3.52
CA VAL A 109 -3.95 -6.11 -2.70
C VAL A 109 -2.85 -5.29 -2.06
N VAL A 110 -3.20 -4.09 -1.58
CA VAL A 110 -2.29 -3.21 -0.87
C VAL A 110 -2.75 -3.02 0.56
N VAL A 111 -1.80 -3.11 1.51
CA VAL A 111 -2.03 -2.79 2.92
C VAL A 111 -1.11 -1.65 3.36
N GLN A 112 -1.60 -0.82 4.27
CA GLN A 112 -0.96 0.41 4.68
C GLN A 112 -0.54 0.35 6.15
N ALA A 113 0.76 0.30 6.42
CA ALA A 113 1.32 0.12 7.76
C ALA A 113 0.97 1.25 8.75
N TYR A 114 0.62 2.45 8.26
CA TYR A 114 0.23 3.55 9.13
C TYR A 114 -1.14 3.34 9.80
N GLN A 115 -1.97 2.41 9.30
CA GLN A 115 -3.24 2.04 9.94
C GLN A 115 -2.99 1.08 11.11
N LYS A 116 -3.60 1.36 12.25
CA LYS A 116 -3.44 0.56 13.47
C LYS A 116 -3.96 -0.88 13.32
N ARG A 117 -4.88 -1.11 12.42
CA ARG A 117 -5.51 -2.41 12.15
C ARG A 117 -4.80 -3.28 11.10
N THR A 118 -3.72 -2.75 10.47
CA THR A 118 -3.03 -3.47 9.38
C THR A 118 -2.55 -4.88 9.74
N PRO A 119 -1.99 -5.15 10.94
CA PRO A 119 -1.62 -6.53 11.29
C PRO A 119 -2.79 -7.51 11.21
N TYR A 120 -3.96 -7.11 11.70
CA TYR A 120 -5.18 -7.93 11.65
C TYR A 120 -5.73 -8.07 10.21
N THR A 121 -5.58 -7.01 9.41
CA THR A 121 -5.92 -7.08 7.98
C THR A 121 -5.06 -8.10 7.25
N ILE A 122 -3.77 -8.20 7.57
CA ILE A 122 -2.86 -9.20 6.98
C ILE A 122 -3.32 -10.61 7.34
N ASP A 123 -3.72 -10.87 8.59
CA ASP A 123 -4.22 -12.18 9.00
C ASP A 123 -5.51 -12.55 8.26
N HIS A 124 -6.45 -11.62 8.19
CA HIS A 124 -7.69 -11.81 7.44
C HIS A 124 -7.43 -12.16 5.96
N LEU A 125 -6.49 -11.46 5.31
CA LEU A 125 -6.10 -11.72 3.93
C LEU A 125 -5.43 -13.10 3.77
N ALA A 126 -4.61 -13.50 4.73
CA ALA A 126 -3.97 -14.83 4.73
C ALA A 126 -5.01 -15.95 4.87
N ASP A 127 -5.98 -15.78 5.77
CA ASP A 127 -7.06 -16.76 5.96
C ASP A 127 -7.97 -16.82 4.74
N MET A 128 -8.28 -15.68 4.12
CA MET A 128 -9.01 -15.63 2.86
C MET A 128 -8.27 -16.40 1.75
N ALA A 129 -6.95 -16.21 1.64
CA ALA A 129 -6.12 -16.89 0.65
C ALA A 129 -6.11 -18.42 0.87
N ARG A 130 -5.99 -18.87 2.13
CA ARG A 130 -6.06 -20.29 2.49
C ARG A 130 -7.42 -20.90 2.14
N ARG A 131 -8.52 -20.22 2.45
CA ARG A 131 -9.86 -20.70 2.09
C ARG A 131 -10.04 -20.84 0.57
N ALA A 132 -9.43 -19.94 -0.21
CA ALA A 132 -9.49 -20.02 -1.67
C ALA A 132 -8.46 -21.00 -2.29
N GLY A 133 -7.57 -21.59 -1.49
CA GLY A 133 -6.52 -22.51 -1.96
C GLY A 133 -5.53 -21.87 -2.92
N ARG A 134 -5.26 -20.56 -2.80
CA ARG A 134 -4.39 -19.78 -3.69
C ARG A 134 -3.56 -18.79 -2.89
N ARG A 135 -2.41 -18.40 -3.46
CA ARG A 135 -1.61 -17.32 -2.89
C ARG A 135 -2.16 -15.95 -3.31
N LEU A 136 -2.12 -15.02 -2.38
CA LEU A 136 -2.48 -13.63 -2.60
C LEU A 136 -1.22 -12.75 -2.63
N GLN A 137 -1.07 -11.90 -3.63
CA GLN A 137 0.00 -10.90 -3.64
C GLN A 137 -0.37 -9.75 -2.68
N VAL A 138 0.47 -9.46 -1.68
CA VAL A 138 0.19 -8.37 -0.73
C VAL A 138 1.33 -7.36 -0.74
N ARG A 139 1.02 -6.16 -1.21
CA ARG A 139 1.94 -5.02 -1.22
C ARG A 139 1.83 -4.22 0.06
N LEU A 140 2.90 -4.21 0.84
CA LEU A 140 3.01 -3.37 2.04
C LEU A 140 3.57 -2.00 1.66
N VAL A 141 2.83 -0.96 2.03
CA VAL A 141 3.23 0.45 1.94
C VAL A 141 3.16 1.10 3.31
N LYS A 142 3.80 2.25 3.52
CA LYS A 142 3.63 3.03 4.77
C LYS A 142 2.23 3.63 4.85
N GLY A 143 1.79 4.32 3.82
CA GLY A 143 0.48 4.96 3.67
C GLY A 143 0.62 6.34 3.02
N ALA A 144 -0.34 6.73 2.20
CA ALA A 144 -0.24 7.91 1.35
C ALA A 144 -1.23 9.04 1.71
N TYR A 145 -2.09 8.86 2.71
CA TYR A 145 -3.20 9.77 2.98
C TYR A 145 -3.21 10.30 4.42
N TRP A 146 -2.04 10.36 5.08
CA TRP A 146 -1.96 10.67 6.51
C TRP A 146 -2.68 11.95 6.89
N ASP A 147 -2.43 13.05 6.16
CA ASP A 147 -3.07 14.35 6.44
C ASP A 147 -4.61 14.29 6.29
N ALA A 148 -5.08 13.60 5.26
CA ALA A 148 -6.51 13.42 5.02
C ALA A 148 -7.17 12.57 6.12
N GLU A 149 -6.51 11.51 6.60
CA GLU A 149 -7.01 10.66 7.69
C GLU A 149 -7.09 11.42 9.02
N ILE A 150 -6.04 12.19 9.34
CA ILE A 150 -6.04 13.03 10.54
C ILE A 150 -7.16 14.07 10.45
N LYS A 151 -7.24 14.79 9.33
CA LYS A 151 -8.22 15.85 9.12
C LYS A 151 -9.66 15.32 9.18
N ARG A 152 -9.92 14.19 8.53
CA ARG A 152 -11.25 13.56 8.55
C ARG A 152 -11.66 13.19 9.96
N ALA A 153 -10.79 12.46 10.71
CA ALA A 153 -11.08 12.08 12.09
C ALA A 153 -11.38 13.30 12.98
N GLN A 154 -10.68 14.42 12.74
CA GLN A 154 -10.92 15.68 13.46
C GLN A 154 -12.28 16.28 13.11
N ILE A 155 -12.66 16.31 11.85
CA ILE A 155 -13.95 16.86 11.39
C ILE A 155 -15.11 16.03 11.93
N GLU A 156 -14.96 14.70 11.92
CA GLU A 156 -15.98 13.76 12.39
C GLU A 156 -16.06 13.64 13.91
N GLY A 157 -15.12 14.24 14.66
CA GLY A 157 -15.05 14.11 16.11
C GLY A 157 -14.86 12.67 16.57
N SER A 158 -14.15 11.87 15.78
CA SER A 158 -13.94 10.43 16.03
C SER A 158 -13.31 10.18 17.40
N PRO A 159 -13.55 9.02 18.04
CA PRO A 159 -12.96 8.69 19.34
C PRO A 159 -11.43 8.56 19.31
N GLY A 160 -10.85 8.40 18.11
CA GLY A 160 -9.41 8.31 17.90
C GLY A 160 -9.05 8.38 16.41
N TYR A 161 -7.76 8.31 16.14
CA TYR A 161 -7.26 8.28 14.76
C TYR A 161 -7.14 6.83 14.28
N PRO A 162 -7.55 6.51 13.05
CA PRO A 162 -7.37 5.18 12.45
C PRO A 162 -5.90 4.90 12.11
N VAL A 163 -5.09 5.95 12.02
CA VAL A 163 -3.66 5.90 11.70
C VAL A 163 -2.80 6.32 12.89
N PHE A 164 -1.51 5.96 12.86
CA PHE A 164 -0.55 6.44 13.84
C PHE A 164 -0.30 7.94 13.67
N THR A 165 -0.23 8.66 14.77
CA THR A 165 0.02 10.12 14.78
C THR A 165 1.50 10.48 14.76
N ARG A 166 2.42 9.50 14.88
CA ARG A 166 3.86 9.67 14.73
C ARG A 166 4.37 8.80 13.59
N LYS A 167 5.27 9.36 12.79
CA LYS A 167 5.91 8.63 11.68
C LYS A 167 6.70 7.42 12.17
N GLN A 168 7.42 7.55 13.29
CA GLN A 168 8.23 6.48 13.86
C GLN A 168 7.37 5.24 14.22
N ASN A 169 6.14 5.45 14.70
CA ASN A 169 5.21 4.34 14.97
C ASN A 169 4.81 3.62 13.68
N THR A 170 4.69 4.35 12.57
CA THR A 170 4.48 3.74 11.24
C THR A 170 5.69 2.94 10.79
N ASP A 171 6.90 3.42 11.06
CA ASP A 171 8.13 2.70 10.70
C ASP A 171 8.23 1.36 11.47
N VAL A 172 7.96 1.36 12.79
CA VAL A 172 7.86 0.12 13.60
C VAL A 172 6.76 -0.80 13.09
N SER A 173 5.57 -0.25 12.81
CA SER A 173 4.43 -1.02 12.28
C SER A 173 4.76 -1.65 10.93
N TYR A 174 5.49 -0.95 10.07
CA TYR A 174 5.92 -1.50 8.78
C TYR A 174 6.78 -2.75 8.96
N LEU A 175 7.76 -2.72 9.86
CA LEU A 175 8.62 -3.87 10.14
C LEU A 175 7.83 -5.02 10.79
N ALA A 176 6.92 -4.72 11.71
CA ALA A 176 6.03 -5.71 12.31
C ALA A 176 5.12 -6.38 11.27
N CYS A 177 4.53 -5.58 10.36
CA CYS A 177 3.73 -6.07 9.24
C CYS A 177 4.56 -6.90 8.26
N ALA A 178 5.81 -6.48 7.97
CA ALA A 178 6.72 -7.24 7.12
C ALA A 178 6.99 -8.63 7.72
N LYS A 179 7.32 -8.69 9.02
CA LYS A 179 7.49 -9.96 9.73
C LYS A 179 6.23 -10.83 9.64
N ARG A 180 5.05 -10.22 9.85
CA ARG A 180 3.77 -10.93 9.78
C ARG A 180 3.45 -11.45 8.38
N LEU A 181 3.77 -10.73 7.32
CA LEU A 181 3.62 -11.23 5.95
C LEU A 181 4.46 -12.49 5.71
N PHE A 182 5.69 -12.55 6.23
CA PHE A 182 6.53 -13.74 6.11
C PHE A 182 6.03 -14.92 6.95
N THR A 183 5.32 -14.70 8.07
CA THR A 183 4.68 -15.81 8.81
C THR A 183 3.53 -16.46 8.03
N HIS A 184 3.03 -15.80 7.00
CA HIS A 184 1.97 -16.28 6.11
C HIS A 184 2.48 -16.59 4.69
N ALA A 185 3.75 -16.94 4.54
CA ALA A 185 4.36 -17.20 3.22
C ALA A 185 3.72 -18.38 2.46
N ASP A 186 3.00 -19.25 3.17
CA ASP A 186 2.17 -20.31 2.60
C ASP A 186 1.01 -19.77 1.76
N ALA A 187 0.41 -18.64 2.18
CA ALA A 187 -0.79 -18.04 1.61
C ALA A 187 -0.54 -16.69 0.94
N ILE A 188 0.56 -16.01 1.27
CA ILE A 188 0.87 -14.66 0.80
C ILE A 188 2.18 -14.64 0.01
N TYR A 189 2.20 -13.89 -1.10
CA TYR A 189 3.41 -13.43 -1.77
C TYR A 189 3.68 -11.98 -1.34
N PRO A 190 4.72 -11.73 -0.50
CA PRO A 190 4.99 -10.40 0.02
C PRO A 190 5.61 -9.48 -1.03
N MET A 191 5.15 -8.24 -1.10
CA MET A 191 5.72 -7.19 -1.93
C MET A 191 5.97 -5.95 -1.06
N PHE A 192 7.17 -5.38 -1.10
CA PHE A 192 7.58 -4.27 -0.23
C PHE A 192 7.86 -3.01 -1.03
N ALA A 193 6.94 -2.02 -0.94
CA ALA A 193 7.12 -0.74 -1.59
C ALA A 193 7.83 0.25 -0.65
N THR A 194 9.04 0.63 -1.00
CA THR A 194 9.86 1.54 -0.19
C THR A 194 10.97 2.20 -1.02
N HIS A 195 11.38 3.43 -0.63
CA HIS A 195 12.57 4.13 -1.14
C HIS A 195 13.57 4.43 -0.01
N ASN A 196 13.52 3.64 1.07
CA ASN A 196 14.35 3.83 2.26
C ASN A 196 15.30 2.62 2.40
N ALA A 197 16.61 2.89 2.34
CA ALA A 197 17.66 1.86 2.40
C ALA A 197 17.61 1.04 3.71
N HIS A 198 17.38 1.70 4.86
CA HIS A 198 17.22 1.00 6.14
C HIS A 198 16.03 0.03 6.09
N THR A 199 14.92 0.42 5.50
CA THR A 199 13.74 -0.45 5.35
C THR A 199 14.06 -1.66 4.45
N ILE A 200 14.78 -1.47 3.34
CA ILE A 200 15.23 -2.58 2.46
C ILE A 200 16.11 -3.56 3.22
N ALA A 201 17.10 -3.06 3.95
CA ALA A 201 18.00 -3.89 4.75
C ALA A 201 17.25 -4.68 5.84
N ALA A 202 16.32 -4.01 6.55
CA ALA A 202 15.50 -4.64 7.57
C ALA A 202 14.58 -5.73 6.99
N VAL A 203 13.90 -5.47 5.87
CA VAL A 203 13.05 -6.46 5.18
C VAL A 203 13.88 -7.66 4.74
N ARG A 204 15.07 -7.44 4.16
CA ARG A 204 15.99 -8.52 3.78
C ARG A 204 16.39 -9.40 4.97
N SER A 205 16.70 -8.77 6.10
CA SER A 205 17.03 -9.48 7.35
C SER A 205 15.85 -10.30 7.86
N ILE A 206 14.64 -9.70 7.88
CA ILE A 206 13.41 -10.38 8.32
C ILE A 206 13.06 -11.55 7.39
N ALA A 207 13.26 -11.39 6.08
CA ALA A 207 12.95 -12.40 5.07
C ALA A 207 13.76 -13.69 5.24
N ASN A 208 14.98 -13.60 5.75
CA ASN A 208 15.84 -14.73 6.03
C ASN A 208 15.85 -15.80 4.92
N GLY A 209 16.01 -15.37 3.67
CA GLY A 209 15.98 -16.24 2.48
C GLY A 209 14.57 -16.52 1.92
N GLY A 210 13.51 -15.99 2.52
CA GLY A 210 12.14 -16.09 2.00
C GLY A 210 11.97 -15.38 0.66
N VAL A 211 10.97 -15.81 -0.10
CA VAL A 211 10.66 -15.25 -1.43
C VAL A 211 9.77 -14.02 -1.32
N TYR A 212 10.19 -12.92 -1.93
CA TYR A 212 9.45 -11.65 -1.97
C TYR A 212 9.98 -10.76 -3.10
N GLU A 213 9.34 -9.63 -3.35
CA GLU A 213 9.87 -8.59 -4.23
C GLU A 213 9.84 -7.21 -3.57
N HIS A 214 10.76 -6.34 -3.97
CA HIS A 214 10.65 -4.92 -3.73
C HIS A 214 9.84 -4.24 -4.84
N GLN A 215 9.24 -3.09 -4.51
CA GLN A 215 8.59 -2.23 -5.48
C GLN A 215 9.08 -0.79 -5.32
N LYS A 216 9.34 -0.12 -6.44
CA LYS A 216 9.69 1.30 -6.48
C LYS A 216 8.79 2.05 -7.44
N LEU A 217 8.64 3.34 -7.19
CA LEU A 217 7.98 4.25 -8.12
C LEU A 217 8.92 4.61 -9.27
N HIS A 218 8.39 4.68 -10.47
CA HIS A 218 9.14 5.18 -11.64
C HIS A 218 9.68 6.59 -11.37
N GLY A 219 10.96 6.82 -11.66
CA GLY A 219 11.64 8.10 -11.43
C GLY A 219 12.02 8.38 -9.97
N MET A 220 11.92 7.38 -9.07
CA MET A 220 12.33 7.52 -7.67
C MET A 220 13.27 6.39 -7.25
N GLY A 221 14.30 6.74 -6.46
CA GLY A 221 15.19 5.78 -5.84
C GLY A 221 16.08 5.01 -6.81
N ASP A 222 16.40 5.56 -7.97
CA ASP A 222 17.19 4.87 -8.98
C ASP A 222 18.58 4.49 -8.45
N ASP A 223 19.28 5.40 -7.77
CA ASP A 223 20.60 5.13 -7.17
C ASP A 223 20.52 4.02 -6.10
N LEU A 224 19.49 4.07 -5.25
CA LEU A 224 19.29 3.04 -4.25
C LEU A 224 19.07 1.66 -4.90
N TYR A 225 18.22 1.59 -5.91
CA TYR A 225 17.89 0.33 -6.54
C TYR A 225 18.96 -0.16 -7.52
N ALA A 226 19.92 0.70 -7.93
CA ALA A 226 21.14 0.28 -8.59
C ALA A 226 22.05 -0.60 -7.69
N GLU A 227 21.93 -0.46 -6.36
CA GLU A 227 22.61 -1.32 -5.39
C GLU A 227 21.79 -2.56 -4.97
N VAL A 228 20.49 -2.56 -5.23
CA VAL A 228 19.57 -3.61 -4.76
C VAL A 228 19.34 -4.69 -5.81
N VAL A 229 19.16 -4.30 -7.09
CA VAL A 229 18.68 -5.21 -8.14
C VAL A 229 19.79 -6.04 -8.80
N PRO A 230 20.98 -5.52 -9.13
CA PRO A 230 21.98 -6.28 -9.84
C PRO A 230 22.43 -7.54 -9.08
N ALA A 231 22.67 -8.63 -9.83
CA ALA A 231 23.06 -9.93 -9.25
C ALA A 231 24.43 -9.91 -8.57
N ASP A 232 25.32 -9.01 -8.99
CA ASP A 232 26.63 -8.74 -8.37
C ASP A 232 26.55 -7.82 -7.14
N ARG A 233 25.33 -7.34 -6.80
CA ARG A 233 24.99 -6.56 -5.61
C ARG A 233 24.11 -7.38 -4.67
N LEU A 234 22.91 -6.89 -4.34
CA LEU A 234 21.98 -7.63 -3.48
C LEU A 234 21.18 -8.70 -4.22
N GLY A 235 21.03 -8.59 -5.56
CA GLY A 235 20.30 -9.54 -6.40
C GLY A 235 18.82 -9.68 -6.07
N LEU A 236 18.20 -8.65 -5.48
CA LEU A 236 16.81 -8.72 -5.05
C LEU A 236 15.85 -8.26 -6.15
N PRO A 237 14.75 -8.98 -6.40
CA PRO A 237 13.79 -8.60 -7.43
C PRO A 237 13.09 -7.28 -7.08
N CYS A 238 12.92 -6.43 -8.09
CA CYS A 238 12.21 -5.17 -7.96
C CYS A 238 11.27 -4.92 -9.14
N ARG A 239 10.02 -4.60 -8.82
CA ARG A 239 9.01 -4.16 -9.80
C ARG A 239 8.91 -2.65 -9.79
N VAL A 240 8.94 -2.03 -10.98
CA VAL A 240 8.77 -0.59 -11.13
C VAL A 240 7.28 -0.29 -11.31
N TYR A 241 6.72 0.53 -10.45
CA TYR A 241 5.34 1.01 -10.52
C TYR A 241 5.29 2.39 -11.21
N ALA A 242 4.50 2.49 -12.26
CA ALA A 242 4.28 3.74 -12.98
C ALA A 242 2.77 4.00 -13.11
N PRO A 243 2.29 5.22 -12.84
CA PRO A 243 0.91 5.58 -13.11
C PRO A 243 0.65 5.67 -14.61
N VAL A 244 -0.55 5.30 -15.03
CA VAL A 244 -1.03 5.44 -16.41
C VAL A 244 -2.31 6.27 -16.39
N GLY A 245 -2.33 7.34 -17.17
CA GLY A 245 -3.47 8.24 -17.26
C GLY A 245 -3.18 9.45 -18.14
N SER A 246 -4.16 10.33 -18.29
CA SER A 246 -3.96 11.64 -18.91
C SER A 246 -3.10 12.53 -18.00
N HIS A 247 -2.55 13.61 -18.54
CA HIS A 247 -1.78 14.58 -17.75
C HIS A 247 -2.61 15.14 -16.57
N GLU A 248 -3.89 15.41 -16.78
CA GLU A 248 -4.80 15.92 -15.77
C GLU A 248 -5.05 14.90 -14.64
N ASP A 249 -5.22 13.62 -14.99
CA ASP A 249 -5.43 12.54 -14.03
C ASP A 249 -4.20 12.26 -13.18
N LEU A 250 -2.99 12.49 -13.73
CA LEU A 250 -1.73 12.23 -13.05
C LEU A 250 -1.29 13.35 -12.11
N LEU A 251 -1.81 14.57 -12.27
CA LEU A 251 -1.39 15.71 -11.45
C LEU A 251 -1.53 15.49 -9.94
N PRO A 252 -2.66 14.99 -9.40
CA PRO A 252 -2.78 14.71 -7.97
C PRO A 252 -1.82 13.63 -7.48
N TYR A 253 -1.47 12.67 -8.34
CA TYR A 253 -0.47 11.66 -8.04
C TYR A 253 0.93 12.27 -7.91
N LEU A 254 1.33 13.11 -8.85
CA LEU A 254 2.63 13.78 -8.87
C LEU A 254 2.80 14.72 -7.68
N VAL A 255 1.76 15.52 -7.37
CA VAL A 255 1.76 16.42 -6.19
C VAL A 255 2.02 15.64 -4.91
N ARG A 256 1.36 14.51 -4.68
CA ARG A 256 1.63 13.68 -3.49
C ARG A 256 3.06 13.16 -3.45
N ARG A 257 3.66 12.83 -4.60
CA ARG A 257 5.06 12.38 -4.65
C ARG A 257 6.01 13.52 -4.33
N LEU A 258 5.77 14.72 -4.84
CA LEU A 258 6.57 15.91 -4.51
C LEU A 258 6.51 16.23 -3.01
N LEU A 259 5.31 16.19 -2.42
CA LEU A 259 5.15 16.40 -0.98
C LEU A 259 5.83 15.32 -0.14
N GLU A 260 5.75 14.06 -0.56
CA GLU A 260 6.43 12.95 0.12
C GLU A 260 7.95 13.12 0.10
N ASN A 261 8.52 13.49 -1.04
CA ASN A 261 9.96 13.70 -1.19
C ASN A 261 10.44 14.97 -0.49
N GLY A 262 9.64 16.03 -0.52
CA GLY A 262 9.96 17.31 0.11
C GLY A 262 9.77 17.32 1.63
N ALA A 263 9.16 16.29 2.22
CA ALA A 263 8.98 16.24 3.67
C ALA A 263 10.33 16.11 4.39
N ASN A 264 10.60 16.97 5.39
CA ASN A 264 11.84 16.94 6.19
C ASN A 264 12.10 15.58 6.85
N SER A 265 11.06 14.78 7.05
CA SER A 265 11.12 13.42 7.61
C SER A 265 11.37 12.34 6.55
N SER A 266 11.41 12.69 5.25
CA SER A 266 11.69 11.70 4.20
C SER A 266 13.14 11.24 4.27
N PHE A 267 13.38 9.96 3.96
CA PHE A 267 14.73 9.40 3.94
C PHE A 267 15.62 10.13 2.92
N VAL A 268 15.08 10.43 1.74
CA VAL A 268 15.80 11.15 0.67
C VAL A 268 16.21 12.55 1.13
N ASN A 269 15.30 13.30 1.76
CA ASN A 269 15.60 14.65 2.24
C ASN A 269 16.60 14.63 3.40
N ARG A 270 16.53 13.61 4.27
CA ARG A 270 17.50 13.46 5.37
C ARG A 270 18.90 13.09 4.88
N ILE A 271 19.03 12.28 3.84
CA ILE A 271 20.35 11.87 3.33
C ILE A 271 21.07 13.01 2.60
N THR A 272 20.32 13.97 2.05
CA THR A 272 20.88 15.16 1.39
C THR A 272 21.13 16.32 2.35
N GLY A 273 20.67 16.21 3.60
CA GLY A 273 20.89 17.21 4.66
C GLY A 273 22.31 17.13 5.21
N GLU A 274 23.00 18.27 5.26
CA GLU A 274 24.40 18.36 5.74
C GLU A 274 24.57 18.02 7.22
N ASP A 275 23.50 18.07 8.02
CA ASP A 275 23.51 17.92 9.48
C ASP A 275 23.04 16.56 10.01
N VAL A 276 22.81 15.55 9.14
CA VAL A 276 22.29 14.26 9.57
C VAL A 276 23.38 13.20 9.55
N SER A 277 23.71 12.66 10.72
CA SER A 277 24.69 11.56 10.83
C SER A 277 24.15 10.26 10.22
N ILE A 278 25.05 9.38 9.79
CA ILE A 278 24.68 8.03 9.32
C ILE A 278 23.99 7.27 10.46
N ASP A 279 24.45 7.39 11.69
CA ASP A 279 23.87 6.73 12.88
C ASP A 279 22.40 7.14 13.10
N ASP A 280 22.06 8.41 12.85
CA ASP A 280 20.68 8.87 12.93
C ASP A 280 19.80 8.31 11.79
N LEU A 281 20.39 8.04 10.61
CA LEU A 281 19.70 7.46 9.48
C LEU A 281 19.40 5.97 9.66
N ILE A 282 20.30 5.23 10.32
CA ILE A 282 20.20 3.78 10.55
C ILE A 282 19.66 3.43 11.91
N ARG A 283 19.29 4.41 12.73
CA ARG A 283 18.75 4.18 14.09
C ARG A 283 17.54 3.26 14.06
N ASP A 284 17.54 2.26 14.96
CA ASP A 284 16.43 1.33 15.10
C ASP A 284 15.12 2.08 15.44
N PRO A 285 14.08 1.97 14.62
CA PRO A 285 12.80 2.63 14.90
C PRO A 285 12.14 2.14 16.19
N VAL A 286 12.42 0.91 16.64
CA VAL A 286 11.91 0.37 17.90
C VAL A 286 12.54 1.10 19.09
N GLU A 287 13.87 1.31 19.06
CA GLU A 287 14.56 2.11 20.10
C GLU A 287 14.04 3.54 20.14
N ALA A 288 13.85 4.15 18.95
CA ALA A 288 13.32 5.50 18.84
C ALA A 288 11.93 5.63 19.47
N VAL A 289 11.04 4.66 19.24
CA VAL A 289 9.69 4.66 19.80
C VAL A 289 9.69 4.35 21.31
N SER A 290 10.57 3.45 21.76
CA SER A 290 10.70 3.08 23.17
C SER A 290 11.14 4.24 24.07
N SER A 291 11.80 5.26 23.49
CA SER A 291 12.18 6.47 24.21
C SER A 291 11.06 7.48 24.42
N PHE A 292 9.89 7.29 23.79
CA PHE A 292 8.78 8.23 23.90
C PHE A 292 7.98 8.03 25.20
N ALA A 293 7.72 9.12 25.91
CA ALA A 293 6.83 9.11 27.09
C ALA A 293 5.38 8.74 26.73
N SER A 294 4.99 8.90 25.46
CA SER A 294 3.63 8.62 24.97
C SER A 294 3.68 8.16 23.52
N ILE A 295 2.98 7.08 23.19
CA ILE A 295 2.85 6.57 21.81
C ILE A 295 2.16 7.59 20.90
N PRO A 296 0.99 8.19 21.25
CA PRO A 296 0.41 9.27 20.47
C PRO A 296 1.30 10.52 20.46
N HIS A 297 1.21 11.30 19.39
CA HIS A 297 1.93 12.57 19.30
C HIS A 297 1.35 13.58 20.31
N PRO A 298 2.13 14.17 21.23
CA PRO A 298 1.60 14.99 22.33
C PRO A 298 0.94 16.30 21.87
N LYS A 299 1.32 16.80 20.67
CA LYS A 299 0.74 18.01 20.08
C LYS A 299 -0.48 17.74 19.20
N ILE A 300 -0.89 16.49 19.06
CA ILE A 300 -2.08 16.11 18.27
C ILE A 300 -3.11 15.55 19.27
N PRO A 301 -4.07 16.37 19.74
CA PRO A 301 -5.09 15.93 20.67
C PRO A 301 -6.01 14.89 20.02
N LEU A 302 -6.72 14.10 20.83
CA LEU A 302 -7.76 13.23 20.31
C LEU A 302 -8.82 14.06 19.57
N PRO A 303 -9.38 13.56 18.44
CA PRO A 303 -10.37 14.30 17.67
C PRO A 303 -11.55 14.78 18.51
N VAL A 304 -12.09 13.91 19.34
CA VAL A 304 -13.19 14.20 20.27
C VAL A 304 -12.87 15.33 21.26
N ASN A 305 -11.61 15.61 21.52
CA ASN A 305 -11.18 16.64 22.46
C ASN A 305 -10.71 17.94 21.79
N LEU A 306 -10.68 17.98 20.45
CA LEU A 306 -10.08 19.09 19.71
C LEU A 306 -10.70 20.45 20.05
N LEU A 307 -12.00 20.51 20.26
CA LEU A 307 -12.75 21.74 20.58
C LEU A 307 -13.08 21.91 22.07
N ARG A 308 -12.77 20.93 22.92
CA ARG A 308 -13.12 20.99 24.36
C ARG A 308 -12.46 22.13 25.10
N SER A 309 -11.23 22.48 24.76
CA SER A 309 -10.48 23.57 25.38
C SER A 309 -10.92 24.96 24.90
N GLN A 310 -11.62 25.03 23.75
CA GLN A 310 -11.99 26.27 23.10
C GLN A 310 -13.48 26.59 23.21
N ASN A 311 -14.34 25.58 23.42
CA ASN A 311 -15.79 25.81 23.44
C ASN A 311 -16.53 24.58 24.01
N HIS A 312 -16.74 24.55 25.33
CA HIS A 312 -17.39 23.43 26.05
C HIS A 312 -18.77 23.05 25.47
N ASP A 313 -19.52 24.02 25.02
CA ASP A 313 -20.91 23.82 24.59
C ASP A 313 -21.05 23.25 23.18
N ARG A 314 -20.03 23.43 22.31
CA ARG A 314 -20.09 22.91 20.93
C ARG A 314 -19.87 21.41 20.82
N ASN A 315 -19.14 20.80 21.77
CA ASN A 315 -18.96 19.34 21.78
C ASN A 315 -20.24 18.59 22.19
N ASN A 316 -21.16 19.24 22.90
CA ASN A 316 -22.43 18.64 23.31
C ASN A 316 -23.52 18.80 22.24
N SER A 317 -23.38 19.75 21.32
CA SER A 317 -24.38 20.03 20.27
C SER A 317 -24.09 19.29 18.95
N MET A 318 -22.92 18.67 18.79
CA MET A 318 -22.59 17.86 17.62
C MET A 318 -22.79 16.35 17.84
N GLY A 319 -23.43 15.96 18.90
CA GLY A 319 -23.78 14.58 19.25
C GLY A 319 -25.18 14.18 18.81
N ILE A 320 -25.65 14.63 17.63
CA ILE A 320 -26.91 14.17 17.06
C ILE A 320 -26.62 13.58 15.67
#